data_d8e8721c4ada6744262b4a4e306114a9
#
_entry.id   d8e8721c4ada6744262b4a4e306114a9
#
_cell.length_a   1.000
_cell.length_b   1.000
_cell.length_c   1.000
_cell.angle_alpha   90.00
_cell.angle_beta   90.00
_cell.angle_gamma   90.00
#
_symmetry.space_group_name_H-M   'P 1'
#
loop_
_entity.id
_entity.type
_entity.pdbx_description
1 polymer ?
#
loop_
_entity_poly.entity_id
_entity_poly.type
_entity_poly.pdbx_seq_one_letter_code
_entity_poly.pdbx_strand_id
1 'polypeptide(L)'
;MLGSSGTHSQSQSLYKRPLYNAATDFAPVMLVIEQPIMLIARRDLPVANLAQFIAYTRANQERMQFASAGTGSAVHLACVLFNAAIGVHVTHIPYRGTGPAMQDLIGGRIDYQCPVASAVVPQVESNQVKAIAVLTKQRAPNLPDLATAQEQGLDNFDAGIWFALFLPKGTPMAIVQKLQRAALATVETPSVQEKLRAIGGLPMAPERRTPEYLGKFVASEIEKWAAPIKASGVSAD
;
A
#
# COMPACT_ATOMS: atom_id res chain seq x y z
N MET A 1 3.73 4.22 19.96
CA MET A 1 4.35 3.34 18.96
C MET A 1 4.00 3.82 17.54
N LEU A 2 4.82 3.48 16.54
CA LEU A 2 4.47 3.65 15.14
C LEU A 2 3.78 2.37 14.66
N GLY A 3 2.57 2.51 14.12
CA GLY A 3 1.81 1.44 13.48
C GLY A 3 1.72 1.67 11.96
N SER A 4 1.35 0.64 11.22
CA SER A 4 1.19 0.68 9.77
C SER A 4 -0.05 -0.09 9.31
N SER A 5 -0.40 0.02 8.02
CA SER A 5 -1.44 -0.82 7.40
C SER A 5 -1.21 -2.31 7.69
N GLY A 6 0.04 -2.79 7.63
CA GLY A 6 0.38 -4.18 7.93
C GLY A 6 0.04 -4.58 9.36
N THR A 7 0.46 -3.78 10.34
CA THR A 7 0.31 -4.11 11.76
C THR A 7 -1.07 -3.74 12.34
N HIS A 8 -1.77 -2.73 11.80
CA HIS A 8 -3.00 -2.22 12.40
C HIS A 8 -4.25 -2.39 11.51
N SER A 9 -4.14 -3.09 10.37
CA SER A 9 -5.31 -3.52 9.60
C SER A 9 -5.14 -4.92 9.02
N GLN A 10 -4.16 -5.14 8.16
CA GLN A 10 -3.98 -6.40 7.43
C GLN A 10 -3.73 -7.60 8.35
N SER A 11 -2.96 -7.42 9.43
CA SER A 11 -2.67 -8.47 10.43
C SER A 11 -3.93 -9.08 11.05
N GLN A 12 -5.02 -8.32 11.15
CA GLN A 12 -6.28 -8.79 11.73
C GLN A 12 -6.94 -9.92 10.90
N SER A 13 -6.62 -10.00 9.60
CA SER A 13 -7.14 -11.02 8.70
C SER A 13 -6.05 -11.98 8.21
N LEU A 14 -4.79 -11.58 8.31
CA LEU A 14 -3.63 -12.38 7.88
C LEU A 14 -3.28 -13.50 8.86
N TYR A 15 -3.41 -13.22 10.17
CA TYR A 15 -3.19 -14.21 11.23
C TYR A 15 -4.49 -14.88 11.63
N LYS A 16 -4.47 -16.22 11.75
CA LYS A 16 -5.62 -17.00 12.25
C LYS A 16 -5.98 -16.63 13.69
N ARG A 17 -4.98 -16.24 14.47
CA ARG A 17 -5.12 -15.81 15.88
C ARG A 17 -4.32 -14.54 16.12
N PRO A 18 -4.85 -13.35 15.75
CA PRO A 18 -4.18 -12.09 16.02
C PRO A 18 -3.89 -11.91 17.52
N LEU A 19 -2.68 -11.49 17.87
CA LEU A 19 -2.26 -11.29 19.27
C LEU A 19 -2.93 -10.08 19.93
N TYR A 20 -3.55 -9.21 19.16
CA TYR A 20 -4.23 -7.99 19.61
C TYR A 20 -5.36 -7.62 18.65
N ASN A 21 -6.30 -6.83 19.12
CA ASN A 21 -7.32 -6.21 18.28
C ASN A 21 -6.89 -4.77 17.96
N ALA A 22 -6.52 -4.50 16.71
CA ALA A 22 -5.98 -3.20 16.31
C ALA A 22 -6.99 -2.06 16.44
N ALA A 23 -8.30 -2.34 16.39
CA ALA A 23 -9.35 -1.33 16.55
C ALA A 23 -9.59 -0.92 18.02
N THR A 24 -9.29 -1.81 18.99
CA THR A 24 -9.72 -1.61 20.38
C THR A 24 -8.59 -1.61 21.41
N ASP A 25 -7.40 -2.11 21.09
CA ASP A 25 -6.33 -2.29 22.06
C ASP A 25 -5.31 -1.14 22.05
N PHE A 26 -5.52 -0.15 21.19
CA PHE A 26 -4.69 1.04 21.09
C PHE A 26 -5.51 2.32 21.18
N ALA A 27 -4.90 3.37 21.71
CA ALA A 27 -5.41 4.74 21.64
C ALA A 27 -4.82 5.39 20.37
N PRO A 28 -5.63 5.75 19.37
CA PRO A 28 -5.15 6.41 18.15
C PRO A 28 -4.66 7.82 18.47
N VAL A 29 -3.59 8.26 17.82
CA VAL A 29 -3.02 9.62 17.96
C VAL A 29 -3.21 10.42 16.69
N MET A 30 -2.56 10.01 15.60
CA MET A 30 -2.75 10.62 14.27
C MET A 30 -2.19 9.76 13.16
N LEU A 31 -2.78 9.89 11.98
CA LEU A 31 -2.21 9.40 10.72
C LEU A 31 -1.05 10.31 10.34
N VAL A 32 0.13 9.71 10.09
CA VAL A 32 1.35 10.47 9.82
C VAL A 32 1.55 10.67 8.32
N ILE A 33 1.46 9.57 7.54
CA ILE A 33 1.79 9.57 6.12
C ILE A 33 1.10 8.40 5.42
N GLU A 34 0.72 8.59 4.17
CA GLU A 34 0.42 7.52 3.22
C GLU A 34 1.52 7.45 2.17
N GLN A 35 1.87 6.24 1.76
CA GLN A 35 2.80 6.00 0.67
C GLN A 35 2.08 5.30 -0.48
N PRO A 36 2.14 5.86 -1.70
CA PRO A 36 1.50 5.25 -2.86
C PRO A 36 2.17 3.92 -3.21
N ILE A 37 1.33 2.96 -3.54
CA ILE A 37 1.70 1.73 -4.21
C ILE A 37 1.50 1.94 -5.71
N MET A 38 2.37 1.38 -6.52
CA MET A 38 2.28 1.40 -7.97
C MET A 38 2.04 0.00 -8.52
N LEU A 39 1.31 -0.09 -9.60
CA LEU A 39 1.32 -1.26 -10.48
C LEU A 39 2.39 -1.05 -11.53
N ILE A 40 3.39 -1.91 -11.54
CA ILE A 40 4.44 -1.93 -12.55
C ILE A 40 4.52 -3.30 -13.21
N ALA A 41 4.91 -3.32 -14.48
CA ALA A 41 5.04 -4.54 -15.28
C ALA A 41 6.40 -4.60 -15.97
N ARG A 42 6.81 -5.81 -16.39
CA ARG A 42 7.99 -5.99 -17.23
C ARG A 42 7.87 -5.18 -18.51
N ARG A 43 9.01 -4.70 -19.02
CA ARG A 43 9.06 -3.74 -20.12
C ARG A 43 8.40 -4.23 -21.42
N ASP A 44 8.54 -5.50 -21.73
CA ASP A 44 8.06 -6.11 -22.97
C ASP A 44 6.60 -6.61 -22.88
N LEU A 45 5.92 -6.48 -21.74
CA LEU A 45 4.51 -6.82 -21.66
C LEU A 45 3.71 -5.96 -22.66
N PRO A 46 2.85 -6.53 -23.53
CA PRO A 46 2.20 -5.80 -24.63
C PRO A 46 0.99 -4.98 -24.16
N VAL A 47 1.21 -4.09 -23.19
CA VAL A 47 0.19 -3.23 -22.60
C VAL A 47 0.74 -1.81 -22.42
N ALA A 48 -0.11 -0.80 -22.59
CA ALA A 48 0.27 0.61 -22.47
C ALA A 48 -0.46 1.36 -21.32
N ASN A 49 -1.55 0.81 -20.78
CA ASN A 49 -2.36 1.42 -19.75
C ASN A 49 -3.08 0.36 -18.90
N LEU A 50 -3.79 0.79 -17.86
CA LEU A 50 -4.48 -0.11 -16.94
C LEU A 50 -5.56 -0.95 -17.61
N ALA A 51 -6.35 -0.38 -18.51
CA ALA A 51 -7.41 -1.13 -19.20
C ALA A 51 -6.83 -2.28 -20.03
N GLN A 52 -5.75 -2.03 -20.76
CA GLN A 52 -5.04 -3.08 -21.53
C GLN A 52 -4.38 -4.09 -20.59
N PHE A 53 -3.80 -3.64 -19.47
CA PHE A 53 -3.23 -4.54 -18.47
C PHE A 53 -4.30 -5.48 -17.90
N ILE A 54 -5.45 -4.96 -17.52
CA ILE A 54 -6.58 -5.77 -16.99
C ILE A 54 -7.04 -6.80 -18.04
N ALA A 55 -7.27 -6.37 -19.27
CA ALA A 55 -7.70 -7.26 -20.35
C ALA A 55 -6.67 -8.36 -20.63
N TYR A 56 -5.38 -7.99 -20.70
CA TYR A 56 -4.29 -8.93 -20.91
C TYR A 56 -4.18 -9.93 -19.76
N THR A 57 -4.24 -9.45 -18.51
CA THR A 57 -4.13 -10.31 -17.34
C THR A 57 -5.30 -11.29 -17.25
N ARG A 58 -6.54 -10.86 -17.52
CA ARG A 58 -7.70 -11.76 -17.58
C ARG A 58 -7.56 -12.86 -18.61
N ALA A 59 -7.00 -12.54 -19.79
CA ALA A 59 -6.79 -13.51 -20.87
C ALA A 59 -5.62 -14.47 -20.62
N ASN A 60 -4.66 -14.12 -19.76
CA ASN A 60 -3.40 -14.86 -19.58
C ASN A 60 -3.10 -15.25 -18.13
N GLN A 61 -4.04 -15.11 -17.19
CA GLN A 61 -3.80 -15.24 -15.75
C GLN A 61 -3.12 -16.54 -15.32
N GLU A 62 -3.37 -17.66 -16.01
CA GLU A 62 -2.77 -18.95 -15.71
C GLU A 62 -1.26 -19.02 -16.02
N ARG A 63 -0.78 -18.14 -16.90
CA ARG A 63 0.63 -18.07 -17.33
C ARG A 63 1.39 -16.93 -16.69
N MET A 64 0.67 -15.94 -16.14
CA MET A 64 1.28 -14.77 -15.51
C MET A 64 1.70 -15.06 -14.07
N GLN A 65 2.70 -14.31 -13.63
CA GLN A 65 3.21 -14.34 -12.27
C GLN A 65 3.40 -12.93 -11.74
N PHE A 66 3.07 -12.74 -10.46
CA PHE A 66 3.40 -11.48 -9.79
C PHE A 66 4.36 -11.69 -8.62
N ALA A 67 5.26 -10.73 -8.44
CA ALA A 67 6.24 -10.76 -7.37
C ALA A 67 5.84 -9.90 -6.17
N SER A 68 6.36 -10.25 -5.00
CA SER A 68 6.29 -9.43 -3.79
C SER A 68 7.56 -9.49 -2.97
N ALA A 69 7.62 -8.67 -1.91
CA ALA A 69 8.71 -8.70 -0.92
C ALA A 69 8.61 -9.84 0.11
N GLY A 70 7.73 -10.81 -0.14
CA GLY A 70 7.44 -11.97 0.70
C GLY A 70 5.94 -12.11 0.99
N THR A 71 5.53 -13.33 1.31
CA THR A 71 4.13 -13.64 1.66
C THR A 71 3.67 -12.81 2.86
N GLY A 72 2.48 -12.21 2.76
CA GLY A 72 1.92 -11.35 3.81
C GLY A 72 2.52 -9.94 3.90
N SER A 73 3.53 -9.60 3.09
CA SER A 73 4.01 -8.22 3.03
C SER A 73 2.94 -7.26 2.50
N ALA A 74 3.01 -5.98 2.87
CA ALA A 74 2.03 -4.98 2.41
C ALA A 74 1.97 -4.87 0.88
N VAL A 75 3.11 -5.00 0.19
CA VAL A 75 3.19 -5.01 -1.28
C VAL A 75 2.63 -6.30 -1.90
N HIS A 76 2.70 -7.45 -1.20
CA HIS A 76 1.99 -8.65 -1.58
C HIS A 76 0.49 -8.44 -1.52
N LEU A 77 -0.01 -7.98 -0.37
CA LEU A 77 -1.43 -7.78 -0.14
C LEU A 77 -2.03 -6.71 -1.05
N ALA A 78 -1.25 -5.70 -1.45
CA ALA A 78 -1.69 -4.73 -2.44
C ALA A 78 -1.96 -5.37 -3.82
N CYS A 79 -1.08 -6.29 -4.29
CA CYS A 79 -1.35 -7.07 -5.49
C CYS A 79 -2.54 -8.01 -5.33
N VAL A 80 -2.70 -8.63 -4.15
CA VAL A 80 -3.87 -9.49 -3.84
C VAL A 80 -5.16 -8.68 -3.94
N LEU A 81 -5.20 -7.49 -3.31
CA LEU A 81 -6.37 -6.61 -3.39
C LEU A 81 -6.65 -6.19 -4.85
N PHE A 82 -5.60 -5.85 -5.61
CA PHE A 82 -5.73 -5.49 -7.01
C PHE A 82 -6.27 -6.65 -7.85
N ASN A 83 -5.71 -7.85 -7.70
CA ASN A 83 -6.15 -9.04 -8.43
C ASN A 83 -7.62 -9.38 -8.12
N ALA A 84 -8.03 -9.27 -6.84
CA ALA A 84 -9.42 -9.44 -6.44
C ALA A 84 -10.34 -8.40 -7.09
N ALA A 85 -9.94 -7.13 -7.12
CA ALA A 85 -10.72 -6.05 -7.72
C ALA A 85 -10.93 -6.22 -9.23
N ILE A 86 -9.95 -6.80 -9.94
CA ILE A 86 -10.05 -7.08 -11.38
C ILE A 86 -10.55 -8.50 -11.70
N GLY A 87 -10.85 -9.33 -10.69
CA GLY A 87 -11.41 -10.66 -10.84
C GLY A 87 -10.47 -11.69 -11.48
N VAL A 88 -9.19 -11.71 -11.08
CA VAL A 88 -8.18 -12.64 -11.59
C VAL A 88 -7.47 -13.41 -10.47
N HIS A 89 -6.96 -14.61 -10.81
CA HIS A 89 -6.13 -15.42 -9.95
C HIS A 89 -4.77 -15.66 -10.63
N VAL A 90 -3.78 -14.85 -10.26
CA VAL A 90 -2.42 -14.92 -10.82
C VAL A 90 -1.49 -15.56 -9.79
N THR A 91 -0.54 -16.39 -10.23
CA THR A 91 0.42 -17.06 -9.36
C THR A 91 1.34 -16.05 -8.67
N HIS A 92 1.45 -16.15 -7.34
CA HIS A 92 2.34 -15.34 -6.52
C HIS A 92 3.72 -15.97 -6.39
N ILE A 93 4.78 -15.19 -6.62
CA ILE A 93 6.17 -15.57 -6.40
C ILE A 93 6.75 -14.69 -5.27
N PRO A 94 6.96 -15.25 -4.05
CA PRO A 94 7.53 -14.50 -2.95
C PRO A 94 9.04 -14.37 -3.05
N TYR A 95 9.56 -13.16 -2.79
CA TYR A 95 11.00 -12.87 -2.70
C TYR A 95 11.39 -12.40 -1.31
N ARG A 96 12.69 -12.41 -1.00
CA ARG A 96 13.24 -11.84 0.24
C ARG A 96 13.48 -10.34 0.09
N GLY A 97 12.39 -9.58 -0.18
CA GLY A 97 12.44 -8.13 -0.36
C GLY A 97 12.15 -7.67 -1.80
N THR A 98 11.97 -6.35 -1.96
CA THR A 98 11.60 -5.73 -3.25
C THR A 98 12.74 -5.77 -4.27
N GLY A 99 14.01 -5.70 -3.82
CA GLY A 99 15.17 -5.68 -4.71
C GLY A 99 15.30 -6.92 -5.60
N PRO A 100 15.39 -8.14 -5.04
CA PRO A 100 15.41 -9.38 -5.84
C PRO A 100 14.19 -9.54 -6.76
N ALA A 101 12.98 -9.17 -6.28
CA ALA A 101 11.77 -9.18 -7.09
C ALA A 101 11.87 -8.25 -8.31
N MET A 102 12.46 -7.06 -8.11
CA MET A 102 12.69 -6.08 -9.18
C MET A 102 13.66 -6.60 -10.24
N GLN A 103 14.73 -7.29 -9.84
CA GLN A 103 15.69 -7.87 -10.78
C GLN A 103 15.03 -8.90 -11.69
N ASP A 104 14.17 -9.75 -11.15
CA ASP A 104 13.46 -10.76 -11.94
C ASP A 104 12.33 -10.15 -12.79
N LEU A 105 11.72 -9.04 -12.36
CA LEU A 105 10.79 -8.27 -13.19
C LEU A 105 11.52 -7.65 -14.40
N ILE A 106 12.67 -7.01 -14.19
CA ILE A 106 13.50 -6.43 -15.25
C ILE A 106 14.00 -7.53 -16.19
N GLY A 107 14.38 -8.68 -15.65
CA GLY A 107 14.80 -9.85 -16.42
C GLY A 107 13.67 -10.61 -17.14
N GLY A 108 12.42 -10.17 -17.03
CA GLY A 108 11.27 -10.77 -17.70
C GLY A 108 10.81 -12.12 -17.13
N ARG A 109 11.31 -12.54 -15.96
CA ARG A 109 10.89 -13.77 -15.27
C ARG A 109 9.57 -13.63 -14.53
N ILE A 110 9.19 -12.41 -14.18
CA ILE A 110 7.96 -12.02 -13.50
C ILE A 110 7.24 -10.99 -14.37
N ASP A 111 5.91 -11.02 -14.38
CA ASP A 111 5.13 -10.15 -15.26
C ASP A 111 4.83 -8.79 -14.63
N TYR A 112 4.55 -8.76 -13.31
CA TYR A 112 4.24 -7.51 -12.61
C TYR A 112 4.47 -7.60 -11.10
N GLN A 113 4.46 -6.44 -10.44
CA GLN A 113 4.47 -6.30 -8.99
C GLN A 113 3.80 -4.98 -8.54
N CYS A 114 3.48 -4.89 -7.24
CA CYS A 114 2.85 -3.72 -6.64
C CYS A 114 3.77 -3.09 -5.55
N PRO A 115 4.91 -2.49 -5.92
CA PRO A 115 5.85 -1.92 -4.97
C PRO A 115 5.42 -0.53 -4.48
N VAL A 116 6.07 -0.05 -3.42
CA VAL A 116 5.99 1.35 -3.00
C VAL A 116 6.62 2.24 -4.07
N ALA A 117 5.98 3.37 -4.39
CA ALA A 117 6.42 4.28 -5.46
C ALA A 117 7.89 4.72 -5.29
N SER A 118 8.33 5.04 -4.06
CA SER A 118 9.72 5.45 -3.79
C SER A 118 10.78 4.41 -4.14
N ALA A 119 10.41 3.13 -4.16
CA ALA A 119 11.34 2.04 -4.45
C ALA A 119 11.55 1.77 -5.95
N VAL A 120 10.80 2.45 -6.83
CA VAL A 120 10.77 2.09 -8.27
C VAL A 120 10.96 3.26 -9.22
N VAL A 121 10.99 4.49 -8.72
CA VAL A 121 11.16 5.68 -9.57
C VAL A 121 12.37 5.56 -10.49
N PRO A 122 13.59 5.18 -10.02
CA PRO A 122 14.75 5.08 -10.90
C PRO A 122 14.56 4.08 -12.06
N GLN A 123 13.86 2.96 -11.81
CA GLN A 123 13.60 1.94 -12.84
C GLN A 123 12.54 2.38 -13.83
N VAL A 124 11.56 3.17 -13.39
CA VAL A 124 10.55 3.79 -14.27
C VAL A 124 11.20 4.85 -15.14
N GLU A 125 11.97 5.77 -14.56
CA GLU A 125 12.65 6.85 -15.27
C GLU A 125 13.68 6.33 -16.30
N SER A 126 14.41 5.25 -15.94
CA SER A 126 15.34 4.58 -16.86
C SER A 126 14.65 3.62 -17.84
N ASN A 127 13.32 3.58 -17.82
CA ASN A 127 12.51 2.75 -18.74
C ASN A 127 12.86 1.24 -18.68
N GLN A 128 13.30 0.75 -17.50
CA GLN A 128 13.58 -0.67 -17.27
C GLN A 128 12.29 -1.46 -17.00
N VAL A 129 11.25 -0.80 -16.48
CA VAL A 129 9.92 -1.36 -16.24
C VAL A 129 8.85 -0.41 -16.75
N LYS A 130 7.64 -0.92 -16.99
CA LYS A 130 6.46 -0.11 -17.31
C LYS A 130 5.73 0.27 -16.04
N ALA A 131 5.52 1.56 -15.80
CA ALA A 131 4.57 2.05 -14.81
C ALA A 131 3.17 2.04 -15.44
N ILE A 132 2.23 1.31 -14.83
CA ILE A 132 0.86 1.13 -15.37
C ILE A 132 -0.13 2.07 -14.67
N ALA A 133 -0.10 2.11 -13.35
CA ALA A 133 -1.00 2.95 -12.56
C ALA A 133 -0.46 3.20 -11.14
N VAL A 134 -0.87 4.29 -10.53
CA VAL A 134 -0.78 4.48 -9.08
C VAL A 134 -2.01 3.83 -8.43
N LEU A 135 -1.80 3.00 -7.42
CA LEU A 135 -2.85 2.23 -6.77
C LEU A 135 -3.45 2.92 -5.54
N THR A 136 -3.28 4.23 -5.42
CA THR A 136 -3.90 5.10 -4.40
C THR A 136 -4.84 6.11 -5.05
N LYS A 137 -5.68 6.76 -4.22
CA LYS A 137 -6.62 7.80 -4.69
C LYS A 137 -5.93 9.03 -5.27
N GLN A 138 -4.71 9.32 -4.80
CA GLN A 138 -3.91 10.45 -5.27
C GLN A 138 -2.70 9.93 -6.03
N ARG A 139 -2.24 10.70 -7.01
CA ARG A 139 -1.01 10.41 -7.76
C ARG A 139 0.21 10.46 -6.85
N ALA A 140 1.24 9.72 -7.21
CA ALA A 140 2.52 9.75 -6.49
C ALA A 140 3.24 11.10 -6.74
N PRO A 141 3.68 11.82 -5.70
CA PRO A 141 4.33 13.14 -5.87
C PRO A 141 5.59 13.10 -6.72
N ASN A 142 6.29 11.97 -6.72
CA ASN A 142 7.52 11.74 -7.48
C ASN A 142 7.28 11.16 -8.89
N LEU A 143 6.02 10.91 -9.28
CA LEU A 143 5.60 10.52 -10.64
C LEU A 143 4.24 11.16 -10.95
N PRO A 144 4.19 12.50 -11.04
CA PRO A 144 2.94 13.25 -11.13
C PRO A 144 2.16 13.00 -12.43
N ASP A 145 2.82 12.55 -13.48
CA ASP A 145 2.20 12.27 -14.78
C ASP A 145 1.54 10.88 -14.82
N LEU A 146 1.87 9.99 -13.89
CA LEU A 146 1.27 8.66 -13.84
C LEU A 146 -0.12 8.71 -13.22
N ALA A 147 -1.13 8.37 -14.01
CA ALA A 147 -2.53 8.35 -13.57
C ALA A 147 -2.78 7.27 -12.51
N THR A 148 -3.72 7.54 -11.60
CA THR A 148 -4.19 6.55 -10.63
C THR A 148 -5.03 5.47 -11.29
N ALA A 149 -5.22 4.34 -10.61
CA ALA A 149 -6.12 3.29 -11.06
C ALA A 149 -7.56 3.81 -11.19
N GLN A 150 -7.99 4.70 -10.28
CA GLN A 150 -9.30 5.33 -10.32
C GLN A 150 -9.46 6.27 -11.51
N GLU A 151 -8.47 7.10 -11.83
CA GLU A 151 -8.47 7.95 -13.04
C GLU A 151 -8.51 7.13 -14.33
N GLN A 152 -8.05 5.87 -14.28
CA GLN A 152 -8.07 4.93 -15.41
C GLN A 152 -9.28 3.97 -15.39
N GLY A 153 -10.31 4.25 -14.57
CA GLY A 153 -11.59 3.53 -14.59
C GLY A 153 -11.71 2.34 -13.64
N LEU A 154 -10.77 2.15 -12.70
CA LEU A 154 -10.95 1.19 -11.61
C LEU A 154 -11.49 1.92 -10.37
N ASP A 155 -12.81 2.09 -10.35
CA ASP A 155 -13.51 2.88 -9.33
C ASP A 155 -13.28 2.35 -7.90
N ASN A 156 -13.23 3.27 -6.94
CA ASN A 156 -13.12 3.01 -5.51
C ASN A 156 -11.91 2.16 -5.09
N PHE A 157 -10.90 2.03 -5.96
CA PHE A 157 -9.69 1.27 -5.65
C PHE A 157 -8.66 2.12 -4.89
N ASP A 158 -8.16 1.58 -3.78
CA ASP A 158 -7.13 2.20 -2.96
C ASP A 158 -6.34 1.13 -2.18
N ALA A 159 -5.06 0.99 -2.48
CA ALA A 159 -4.14 0.01 -1.90
C ALA A 159 -2.88 0.65 -1.29
N GLY A 160 -2.98 1.89 -0.81
CA GLY A 160 -1.85 2.59 -0.19
C GLY A 160 -1.34 1.94 1.10
N ILE A 161 -0.08 2.19 1.43
CA ILE A 161 0.49 1.89 2.74
C ILE A 161 0.41 3.15 3.58
N TRP A 162 -0.03 3.03 4.82
CA TRP A 162 -0.09 4.14 5.75
C TRP A 162 0.69 3.86 7.04
N PHE A 163 1.13 4.93 7.69
CA PHE A 163 1.78 4.91 8.99
C PHE A 163 1.10 5.90 9.94
N ALA A 164 0.91 5.48 11.17
CA ALA A 164 0.20 6.25 12.18
C ALA A 164 0.83 6.08 13.57
N LEU A 165 0.59 7.05 14.44
CA LEU A 165 1.01 7.00 15.84
C LEU A 165 -0.13 6.47 16.71
N PHE A 166 0.23 5.56 17.61
CA PHE A 166 -0.66 4.95 18.58
C PHE A 166 -0.03 4.95 19.97
N LEU A 167 -0.87 4.91 20.99
CA LEU A 167 -0.52 4.69 22.40
C LEU A 167 -1.24 3.45 22.90
N PRO A 168 -0.84 2.87 24.05
CA PRO A 168 -1.57 1.78 24.67
C PRO A 168 -3.02 2.19 25.01
N LYS A 169 -3.93 1.21 24.97
CA LYS A 169 -5.31 1.38 25.42
C LYS A 169 -5.36 1.99 26.83
N GLY A 170 -6.30 2.88 27.06
CA GLY A 170 -6.48 3.53 28.37
C GLY A 170 -5.54 4.70 28.64
N THR A 171 -4.67 5.07 27.67
CA THR A 171 -3.86 6.29 27.80
C THR A 171 -4.78 7.51 27.97
N PRO A 172 -4.58 8.36 29.01
CA PRO A 172 -5.40 9.55 29.22
C PRO A 172 -5.42 10.47 28.00
N MET A 173 -6.59 10.99 27.65
CA MET A 173 -6.78 11.84 26.47
C MET A 173 -5.86 13.06 26.43
N ALA A 174 -5.53 13.63 27.60
CA ALA A 174 -4.57 14.74 27.69
C ALA A 174 -3.17 14.37 27.15
N ILE A 175 -2.73 13.12 27.36
CA ILE A 175 -1.45 12.60 26.83
C ILE A 175 -1.57 12.38 25.32
N VAL A 176 -2.68 11.78 24.85
CA VAL A 176 -2.94 11.59 23.41
C VAL A 176 -2.88 12.93 22.69
N GLN A 177 -3.58 13.95 23.18
CA GLN A 177 -3.61 15.29 22.60
C GLN A 177 -2.24 16.00 22.65
N LYS A 178 -1.48 15.81 23.73
CA LYS A 178 -0.13 16.39 23.85
C LYS A 178 0.80 15.78 22.77
N LEU A 179 0.76 14.47 22.59
CA LEU A 179 1.56 13.79 21.57
C LEU A 179 1.10 14.18 20.16
N GLN A 180 -0.21 14.25 19.93
CA GLN A 180 -0.76 14.68 18.64
C GLN A 180 -0.27 16.09 18.26
N ARG A 181 -0.34 17.08 19.17
CA ARG A 181 0.16 18.44 18.92
C ARG A 181 1.65 18.45 18.59
N ALA A 182 2.46 17.70 19.32
CA ALA A 182 3.89 17.61 19.07
C ALA A 182 4.19 16.97 17.71
N ALA A 183 3.47 15.90 17.36
CA ALA A 183 3.60 15.22 16.07
C ALA A 183 3.15 16.11 14.91
N LEU A 184 2.05 16.86 15.05
CA LEU A 184 1.60 17.86 14.08
C LEU A 184 2.68 18.90 13.82
N ALA A 185 3.20 19.54 14.87
CA ALA A 185 4.27 20.52 14.75
C ALA A 185 5.51 19.93 14.05
N THR A 186 5.82 18.66 14.31
CA THR A 186 6.94 17.95 13.67
C THR A 186 6.71 17.74 12.19
N VAL A 187 5.57 17.19 11.77
CA VAL A 187 5.29 16.92 10.35
C VAL A 187 5.06 18.18 9.51
N GLU A 188 4.79 19.32 10.16
CA GLU A 188 4.68 20.62 9.50
C GLU A 188 6.04 21.35 9.34
N THR A 189 7.09 20.83 9.97
CA THR A 189 8.45 21.36 9.79
C THR A 189 8.92 21.17 8.34
N PRO A 190 9.43 22.22 7.66
CA PRO A 190 9.82 22.14 6.25
C PRO A 190 10.79 21.01 5.93
N SER A 191 11.82 20.78 6.77
CA SER A 191 12.79 19.70 6.58
C SER A 191 12.18 18.30 6.74
N VAL A 192 11.14 18.15 7.56
CA VAL A 192 10.41 16.88 7.69
C VAL A 192 9.51 16.66 6.48
N GLN A 193 8.79 17.70 6.04
CA GLN A 193 7.97 17.59 4.82
C GLN A 193 8.80 17.24 3.59
N GLU A 194 9.99 17.83 3.44
CA GLU A 194 10.92 17.48 2.35
C GLU A 194 11.31 16.01 2.40
N LYS A 195 11.70 15.49 3.57
CA LYS A 195 12.03 14.07 3.75
C LYS A 195 10.84 13.14 3.46
N LEU A 196 9.63 13.52 3.89
CA LEU A 196 8.43 12.74 3.62
C LEU A 196 8.11 12.70 2.11
N ARG A 197 8.26 13.83 1.40
CA ARG A 197 8.09 13.87 -0.06
C ARG A 197 9.17 13.05 -0.79
N ALA A 198 10.42 13.12 -0.33
CA ALA A 198 11.52 12.33 -0.92
C ALA A 198 11.27 10.82 -0.90
N ILE A 199 10.59 10.32 0.14
CA ILE A 199 10.15 8.92 0.20
C ILE A 199 8.79 8.68 -0.47
N GLY A 200 8.31 9.60 -1.30
CA GLY A 200 7.03 9.49 -2.01
C GLY A 200 5.79 9.60 -1.12
N GLY A 201 5.95 10.15 0.08
CA GLY A 201 4.85 10.28 1.02
C GLY A 201 3.83 11.33 0.60
N LEU A 202 2.55 10.99 0.76
CA LEU A 202 1.43 11.89 0.53
C LEU A 202 1.17 12.70 1.81
N PRO A 203 1.13 14.03 1.72
CA PRO A 203 0.75 14.87 2.87
C PRO A 203 -0.70 14.57 3.28
N MET A 204 -0.91 14.35 4.57
CA MET A 204 -2.26 14.16 5.08
C MET A 204 -2.99 15.49 5.17
N ALA A 205 -4.25 15.52 4.73
CA ALA A 205 -5.15 16.63 4.94
C ALA A 205 -5.41 16.84 6.46
N PRO A 206 -5.58 18.07 6.95
CA PRO A 206 -5.69 18.36 8.38
C PRO A 206 -6.76 17.54 9.10
N GLU A 207 -7.92 17.32 8.46
CA GLU A 207 -9.04 16.54 9.00
C GLU A 207 -8.69 15.06 9.23
N ARG A 208 -7.69 14.54 8.53
CA ARG A 208 -7.21 13.16 8.65
C ARG A 208 -6.16 12.97 9.75
N ARG A 209 -5.74 14.06 10.41
CA ARG A 209 -4.70 14.06 11.44
C ARG A 209 -5.25 14.05 12.87
N THR A 210 -6.51 13.63 13.05
CA THR A 210 -7.16 13.58 14.38
C THR A 210 -7.22 12.15 14.92
N PRO A 211 -7.25 11.97 16.25
CA PRO A 211 -7.44 10.65 16.86
C PRO A 211 -8.75 9.99 16.43
N GLU A 212 -9.82 10.77 16.34
CA GLU A 212 -11.16 10.30 15.97
C GLU A 212 -11.17 9.79 14.52
N TYR A 213 -10.53 10.53 13.61
CA TYR A 213 -10.36 10.08 12.21
C TYR A 213 -9.58 8.78 12.15
N LEU A 214 -8.41 8.72 12.84
CA LEU A 214 -7.56 7.53 12.80
C LEU A 214 -8.29 6.29 13.34
N GLY A 215 -9.07 6.42 14.41
CA GLY A 215 -9.86 5.30 14.94
C GLY A 215 -10.86 4.74 13.92
N LYS A 216 -11.62 5.61 13.26
CA LYS A 216 -12.56 5.21 12.20
C LYS A 216 -11.84 4.65 10.97
N PHE A 217 -10.73 5.26 10.60
CA PHE A 217 -9.92 4.84 9.48
C PHE A 217 -9.34 3.43 9.66
N VAL A 218 -8.79 3.11 10.85
CA VAL A 218 -8.30 1.77 11.16
C VAL A 218 -9.41 0.73 11.05
N ALA A 219 -10.60 1.02 11.59
CA ALA A 219 -11.75 0.10 11.50
C ALA A 219 -12.14 -0.17 10.03
N SER A 220 -12.26 0.88 9.22
CA SER A 220 -12.59 0.74 7.80
C SER A 220 -11.49 0.01 7.01
N GLU A 221 -10.22 0.22 7.37
CA GLU A 221 -9.11 -0.49 6.75
C GLU A 221 -9.12 -1.99 7.11
N ILE A 222 -9.45 -2.36 8.34
CA ILE A 222 -9.62 -3.76 8.74
C ILE A 222 -10.69 -4.42 7.87
N GLU A 223 -11.85 -3.80 7.71
CA GLU A 223 -12.95 -4.29 6.87
C GLU A 223 -12.55 -4.40 5.40
N LYS A 224 -11.91 -3.37 4.86
CA LYS A 224 -11.42 -3.35 3.46
C LYS A 224 -10.52 -4.54 3.15
N TRP A 225 -9.60 -4.87 4.04
CA TRP A 225 -8.63 -5.94 3.81
C TRP A 225 -9.16 -7.35 4.12
N ALA A 226 -10.23 -7.49 4.88
CA ALA A 226 -10.73 -8.78 5.36
C ALA A 226 -11.11 -9.74 4.22
N ALA A 227 -11.98 -9.31 3.31
CA ALA A 227 -12.47 -10.16 2.23
C ALA A 227 -11.37 -10.53 1.21
N PRO A 228 -10.53 -9.60 0.70
CA PRO A 228 -9.46 -9.95 -0.23
C PRO A 228 -8.40 -10.89 0.37
N ILE A 229 -7.99 -10.67 1.64
CA ILE A 229 -7.02 -11.56 2.29
C ILE A 229 -7.61 -12.96 2.47
N LYS A 230 -8.87 -13.06 2.93
CA LYS A 230 -9.54 -14.34 3.08
C LYS A 230 -9.69 -15.08 1.75
N ALA A 231 -10.09 -14.38 0.70
CA ALA A 231 -10.28 -14.96 -0.63
C ALA A 231 -8.97 -15.44 -1.26
N SER A 232 -7.85 -14.78 -0.97
CA SER A 232 -6.53 -15.18 -1.47
C SER A 232 -5.95 -16.44 -0.82
N GLY A 233 -6.51 -16.87 0.32
CA GLY A 233 -5.97 -17.99 1.12
C GLY A 233 -4.62 -17.69 1.79
N VAL A 234 -4.14 -16.45 1.74
CA VAL A 234 -2.88 -16.05 2.38
C VAL A 234 -3.04 -16.06 3.89
N SER A 235 -2.15 -16.77 4.58
CA SER A 235 -2.01 -16.76 6.04
C SER A 235 -0.56 -16.60 6.43
N ALA A 236 -0.30 -15.98 7.59
CA ALA A 236 1.03 -15.86 8.17
C ALA A 236 1.35 -16.95 9.21
N ASP A 237 0.39 -17.84 9.51
CA ASP A 237 0.51 -18.99 10.43
C ASP A 237 0.37 -20.31 9.64
#